data_704386f653cc9fea447cb56a4400f825
#
_entry.id   704386f653cc9fea447cb56a4400f825
#
_cell.length_a   1.000
_cell.length_b   1.000
_cell.length_c   1.000
_cell.angle_alpha   90.00
_cell.angle_beta   90.00
_cell.angle_gamma   90.00
#
_symmetry.space_group_name_H-M   'P 1'
#
loop_
_entity.id
_entity.type
_entity.pdbx_description
1 polymer ?
#
loop_
_entity_poly.entity_id
_entity_poly.type
_entity_poly.pdbx_seq_one_letter_code
_entity_poly.pdbx_strand_id
1 'polypeptide(L)'
;MIFDIRSTMDEYRNDATLFLGGIPMIRNDAISYIKSDLVIFSLAVVLAMSMILTLIFRRIRWVLLPIMISVTGALFMTGLISAIGWKVTVISANFFSLLLVMTLSVTIHLVVRFRELSKNNPDKKTNDLTRETLEQMIKPCAFTTITTIAAFISLTFSNVQPVIDFGLMMSIGISIALILSFMLFAVMMAILPKPKIINHNDHILGVQNLAFITDKFGKSILISLVITICISVFGISKLSVENSFINYFKKSTEIHQGLKLIDEELGGTVPLDIVFDNVANAYWADEGLREEFHEVHKYLDSLDSLGKVLSIDTFMQVLKTSNEGKAPNGFLLVLGKNNMPEFAKSQVLVPHISDETDQIRFVARVKE
;
A
#
# COMPACT_ATOMS: atom_id res chain seq x y z
N MET A 1 3.99 -18.01 -16.24
CA MET A 1 2.70 -18.64 -15.81
C MET A 1 1.51 -17.68 -15.95
N ILE A 2 1.33 -16.60 -15.15
CA ILE A 2 0.15 -15.70 -15.30
C ILE A 2 0.10 -15.04 -16.67
N PHE A 3 1.24 -14.60 -17.19
CA PHE A 3 1.36 -14.04 -18.53
C PHE A 3 0.94 -15.06 -19.61
N ASP A 4 1.39 -16.30 -19.49
CA ASP A 4 1.08 -17.38 -20.46
C ASP A 4 -0.41 -17.72 -20.44
N ILE A 5 -1.02 -17.77 -19.23
CA ILE A 5 -2.47 -17.96 -19.07
C ILE A 5 -3.24 -16.84 -19.78
N ARG A 6 -2.85 -15.57 -19.57
CA ARG A 6 -3.50 -14.44 -20.25
C ARG A 6 -3.33 -14.48 -21.76
N SER A 7 -2.14 -14.81 -22.23
CA SER A 7 -1.90 -14.97 -23.67
C SER A 7 -2.82 -16.03 -24.30
N THR A 8 -3.01 -17.16 -23.62
CA THR A 8 -3.96 -18.17 -24.06
C THR A 8 -5.41 -17.69 -23.97
N MET A 9 -5.79 -16.98 -22.90
CA MET A 9 -7.13 -16.42 -22.78
C MET A 9 -7.44 -15.40 -23.89
N ASP A 10 -6.46 -14.61 -24.31
CA ASP A 10 -6.62 -13.58 -25.34
C ASP A 10 -7.01 -14.19 -26.70
N GLU A 11 -6.59 -15.43 -26.99
CA GLU A 11 -6.98 -16.18 -28.19
C GLU A 11 -8.49 -16.51 -28.21
N TYR A 12 -9.11 -16.67 -27.04
CA TYR A 12 -10.52 -17.06 -26.89
C TYR A 12 -11.45 -15.91 -26.47
N ARG A 13 -10.95 -14.67 -26.32
CA ARG A 13 -11.77 -13.51 -25.92
C ARG A 13 -12.86 -13.13 -26.94
N ASN A 14 -12.73 -13.56 -28.19
CA ASN A 14 -13.75 -13.36 -29.21
C ASN A 14 -14.93 -14.35 -29.06
N ASP A 15 -14.69 -15.49 -28.45
CA ASP A 15 -15.67 -16.57 -28.33
C ASP A 15 -16.37 -16.54 -26.97
N ALA A 16 -15.69 -16.00 -25.91
CA ALA A 16 -16.22 -15.95 -24.56
C ALA A 16 -15.67 -14.77 -23.77
N THR A 17 -16.46 -14.28 -22.80
CA THR A 17 -15.99 -13.33 -21.80
C THR A 17 -15.22 -14.08 -20.72
N LEU A 18 -13.91 -13.90 -20.69
CA LEU A 18 -13.02 -14.63 -19.78
C LEU A 18 -12.46 -13.69 -18.70
N PHE A 19 -12.55 -14.10 -17.47
CA PHE A 19 -11.96 -13.42 -16.31
C PHE A 19 -10.94 -14.32 -15.61
N LEU A 20 -9.80 -13.75 -15.28
CA LEU A 20 -8.79 -14.43 -14.49
C LEU A 20 -8.93 -13.98 -13.04
N GLY A 21 -8.94 -14.92 -12.09
CA GLY A 21 -9.02 -14.66 -10.66
C GLY A 21 -8.05 -15.53 -9.87
N GLY A 22 -7.96 -15.24 -8.57
CA GLY A 22 -7.17 -16.01 -7.61
C GLY A 22 -5.92 -15.28 -7.10
N ILE A 23 -5.45 -15.72 -5.94
CA ILE A 23 -4.33 -15.08 -5.19
C ILE A 23 -3.06 -14.91 -6.05
N PRO A 24 -2.60 -15.88 -6.87
CA PRO A 24 -1.42 -15.69 -7.70
C PRO A 24 -1.55 -14.55 -8.72
N MET A 25 -2.73 -14.40 -9.33
CA MET A 25 -3.02 -13.31 -10.26
C MET A 25 -3.03 -11.96 -9.54
N ILE A 26 -3.75 -11.87 -8.44
CA ILE A 26 -3.84 -10.67 -7.60
C ILE A 26 -2.44 -10.19 -7.22
N ARG A 27 -1.58 -11.10 -6.75
CA ARG A 27 -0.20 -10.79 -6.37
C ARG A 27 0.60 -10.25 -7.55
N ASN A 28 0.49 -10.86 -8.72
CA ASN A 28 1.20 -10.43 -9.92
C ASN A 28 0.76 -9.03 -10.37
N ASP A 29 -0.54 -8.79 -10.40
CA ASP A 29 -1.09 -7.52 -10.85
C ASP A 29 -0.83 -6.40 -9.83
N ALA A 30 -0.94 -6.68 -8.53
CA ALA A 30 -0.57 -5.73 -7.50
C ALA A 30 0.89 -5.28 -7.63
N ILE A 31 1.84 -6.20 -7.88
CA ILE A 31 3.25 -5.84 -8.13
C ILE A 31 3.38 -4.97 -9.37
N SER A 32 2.66 -5.27 -10.44
CA SER A 32 2.69 -4.50 -11.68
C SER A 32 2.14 -3.08 -11.46
N TYR A 33 1.01 -2.94 -10.76
CA TYR A 33 0.44 -1.64 -10.42
C TYR A 33 1.37 -0.83 -9.51
N ILE A 34 1.95 -1.43 -8.47
CA ILE A 34 2.94 -0.76 -7.61
C ILE A 34 4.10 -0.19 -8.42
N LYS A 35 4.66 -0.96 -9.37
CA LYS A 35 5.74 -0.48 -10.23
C LYS A 35 5.31 0.68 -11.12
N SER A 36 4.13 0.59 -11.72
CA SER A 36 3.56 1.66 -12.54
C SER A 36 3.29 2.92 -11.73
N ASP A 37 2.68 2.78 -10.56
CA ASP A 37 2.33 3.88 -9.67
C ASP A 37 3.58 4.61 -9.15
N LEU A 38 4.63 3.88 -8.79
CA LEU A 38 5.92 4.47 -8.41
C LEU A 38 6.45 5.42 -9.49
N VAL A 39 6.42 5.00 -10.75
CA VAL A 39 6.91 5.82 -11.87
C VAL A 39 5.97 6.99 -12.14
N ILE A 40 4.67 6.74 -12.26
CA ILE A 40 3.66 7.74 -12.63
C ILE A 40 3.57 8.81 -11.54
N PHE A 41 3.45 8.44 -10.27
CA PHE A 41 3.34 9.39 -9.17
C PHE A 41 4.63 10.18 -8.98
N SER A 42 5.79 9.54 -9.09
CA SER A 42 7.07 10.25 -8.99
C SER A 42 7.24 11.27 -10.10
N LEU A 43 6.90 10.92 -11.33
CA LEU A 43 6.95 11.83 -12.47
C LEU A 43 5.94 12.98 -12.31
N ALA A 44 4.71 12.66 -11.91
CA ALA A 44 3.66 13.65 -11.67
C ALA A 44 4.08 14.65 -10.58
N VAL A 45 4.65 14.16 -9.47
CA VAL A 45 5.19 15.01 -8.38
C VAL A 45 6.30 15.92 -8.90
N VAL A 46 7.29 15.39 -9.63
CA VAL A 46 8.39 16.18 -10.19
C VAL A 46 7.88 17.24 -11.17
N LEU A 47 6.93 16.90 -12.02
CA LEU A 47 6.33 17.85 -12.97
C LEU A 47 5.52 18.95 -12.26
N ALA A 48 4.67 18.58 -11.32
CA ALA A 48 3.88 19.54 -10.53
C ALA A 48 4.79 20.49 -9.75
N MET A 49 5.84 19.96 -9.11
CA MET A 49 6.82 20.74 -8.39
C MET A 49 7.63 21.66 -9.29
N SER A 50 8.04 21.16 -10.46
CA SER A 50 8.74 22.00 -11.48
C SER A 50 7.87 23.16 -11.92
N MET A 51 6.57 22.92 -12.13
CA MET A 51 5.60 23.94 -12.50
C MET A 51 5.46 25.00 -11.40
N ILE A 52 5.23 24.58 -10.15
CA ILE A 52 5.08 25.48 -9.01
C ILE A 52 6.35 26.32 -8.78
N LEU A 53 7.52 25.66 -8.79
CA LEU A 53 8.80 26.37 -8.61
C LEU A 53 9.09 27.34 -9.75
N THR A 54 8.70 27.01 -10.99
CA THR A 54 8.84 27.91 -12.14
C THR A 54 7.97 29.15 -11.99
N LEU A 55 6.72 28.98 -11.53
CA LEU A 55 5.81 30.08 -11.26
C LEU A 55 6.34 31.02 -10.16
N ILE A 56 6.92 30.45 -9.09
CA ILE A 56 7.42 31.21 -7.93
C ILE A 56 8.75 31.86 -8.24
N PHE A 57 9.74 31.11 -8.71
CA PHE A 57 11.12 31.60 -8.85
C PHE A 57 11.45 32.21 -10.19
N ARG A 58 10.68 31.84 -11.25
CA ARG A 58 10.84 32.36 -12.63
C ARG A 58 12.26 32.25 -13.19
N ARG A 59 13.11 31.38 -12.63
CA ARG A 59 14.49 31.15 -13.04
C ARG A 59 14.83 29.67 -12.94
N ILE A 60 15.29 29.10 -14.03
CA ILE A 60 15.59 27.68 -14.18
C ILE A 60 16.54 27.15 -13.11
N ARG A 61 17.53 27.93 -12.70
CA ARG A 61 18.49 27.54 -11.66
C ARG A 61 17.80 27.21 -10.34
N TRP A 62 16.85 28.05 -9.89
CA TRP A 62 16.13 27.88 -8.62
C TRP A 62 15.03 26.85 -8.69
N VAL A 63 14.74 26.34 -9.90
CA VAL A 63 13.85 25.20 -10.14
C VAL A 63 14.66 23.92 -10.15
N LEU A 64 15.73 23.85 -10.94
CA LEU A 64 16.53 22.65 -11.10
C LEU A 64 17.25 22.23 -9.81
N LEU A 65 17.80 23.18 -9.05
CA LEU A 65 18.59 22.88 -7.85
C LEU A 65 17.79 22.08 -6.81
N PRO A 66 16.59 22.51 -6.36
CA PRO A 66 15.77 21.71 -5.44
C PRO A 66 15.35 20.35 -5.99
N ILE A 67 15.01 20.29 -7.27
CA ILE A 67 14.60 19.05 -7.93
C ILE A 67 15.75 18.05 -7.97
N MET A 68 16.94 18.48 -8.38
CA MET A 68 18.11 17.61 -8.42
C MET A 68 18.45 17.05 -7.03
N ILE A 69 18.43 17.89 -5.99
CA ILE A 69 18.67 17.46 -4.62
C ILE A 69 17.62 16.44 -4.17
N SER A 70 16.33 16.71 -4.45
CA SER A 70 15.25 15.82 -4.07
C SER A 70 15.31 14.48 -4.78
N VAL A 71 15.57 14.48 -6.08
CA VAL A 71 15.72 13.25 -6.87
C VAL A 71 16.93 12.45 -6.41
N THR A 72 18.07 13.12 -6.15
CA THR A 72 19.28 12.44 -5.63
C THR A 72 19.00 11.80 -4.26
N GLY A 73 18.31 12.50 -3.36
CA GLY A 73 17.94 11.99 -2.05
C GLY A 73 17.02 10.77 -2.13
N ALA A 74 16.00 10.84 -3.00
CA ALA A 74 15.07 9.73 -3.22
C ALA A 74 15.76 8.51 -3.87
N LEU A 75 16.63 8.71 -4.86
CA LEU A 75 17.42 7.64 -5.48
C LEU A 75 18.39 7.00 -4.48
N PHE A 76 19.07 7.81 -3.67
CA PHE A 76 19.97 7.30 -2.62
C PHE A 76 19.22 6.40 -1.64
N MET A 77 18.05 6.85 -1.18
CA MET A 77 17.23 6.08 -0.24
C MET A 77 16.70 4.79 -0.88
N THR A 78 16.27 4.83 -2.15
CA THR A 78 15.84 3.63 -2.88
C THR A 78 16.98 2.61 -3.02
N GLY A 79 18.18 3.09 -3.33
CA GLY A 79 19.39 2.27 -3.36
C GLY A 79 19.71 1.64 -2.00
N LEU A 80 19.57 2.40 -0.92
CA LEU A 80 19.80 1.92 0.44
C LEU A 80 18.79 0.83 0.85
N ILE A 81 17.50 1.04 0.59
CA ILE A 81 16.44 0.06 0.84
C ILE A 81 16.73 -1.25 0.08
N SER A 82 17.12 -1.13 -1.19
CA SER A 82 17.49 -2.28 -2.02
C SER A 82 18.72 -3.01 -1.49
N ALA A 83 19.75 -2.28 -1.07
CA ALA A 83 20.99 -2.84 -0.53
C ALA A 83 20.79 -3.61 0.79
N ILE A 84 19.86 -3.15 1.63
CA ILE A 84 19.48 -3.82 2.88
C ILE A 84 18.57 -5.03 2.63
N GLY A 85 18.01 -5.18 1.42
CA GLY A 85 17.04 -6.22 1.07
C GLY A 85 15.64 -5.97 1.66
N TRP A 86 15.32 -4.73 1.99
CA TRP A 86 14.04 -4.36 2.55
C TRP A 86 12.93 -4.42 1.50
N LYS A 87 11.83 -5.09 1.80
CA LYS A 87 10.73 -5.32 0.84
C LYS A 87 9.77 -4.14 0.81
N VAL A 88 9.49 -3.64 -0.39
CA VAL A 88 8.47 -2.60 -0.60
C VAL A 88 7.10 -3.28 -0.71
N THR A 89 6.15 -2.84 0.11
CA THR A 89 4.75 -3.30 0.13
C THR A 89 3.83 -2.30 -0.59
N VAL A 90 2.55 -2.64 -0.78
CA VAL A 90 1.55 -1.72 -1.36
C VAL A 90 1.47 -0.41 -0.56
N ILE A 91 1.51 -0.50 0.78
CA ILE A 91 1.44 0.67 1.67
C ILE A 91 2.71 1.51 1.55
N SER A 92 3.87 0.87 1.55
CA SER A 92 5.16 1.57 1.49
C SER A 92 5.55 2.03 0.07
N ALA A 93 4.82 1.63 -0.97
CA ALA A 93 5.13 2.02 -2.36
C ALA A 93 5.18 3.55 -2.56
N ASN A 94 4.35 4.30 -1.83
CA ASN A 94 4.30 5.76 -1.93
C ASN A 94 5.45 6.49 -1.23
N PHE A 95 6.37 5.77 -0.53
CA PHE A 95 7.46 6.41 0.21
C PHE A 95 8.34 7.29 -0.68
N PHE A 96 8.58 6.87 -1.93
CA PHE A 96 9.44 7.60 -2.86
C PHE A 96 8.88 8.99 -3.18
N SER A 97 7.59 9.08 -3.52
CA SER A 97 6.92 10.35 -3.82
C SER A 97 6.86 11.26 -2.60
N LEU A 98 6.58 10.69 -1.41
CA LEU A 98 6.58 11.45 -0.16
C LEU A 98 7.97 11.97 0.17
N LEU A 99 9.01 11.17 -0.02
CA LEU A 99 10.38 11.58 0.24
C LEU A 99 10.84 12.70 -0.70
N LEU A 100 10.44 12.65 -1.98
CA LEU A 100 10.67 13.75 -2.93
C LEU A 100 10.08 15.06 -2.40
N VAL A 101 8.83 15.06 -1.94
CA VAL A 101 8.15 16.24 -1.42
C VAL A 101 8.82 16.77 -0.16
N MET A 102 9.17 15.89 0.78
CA MET A 102 9.82 16.28 2.03
C MET A 102 11.21 16.86 1.80
N THR A 103 12.03 16.22 0.95
CA THR A 103 13.35 16.73 0.57
C THR A 103 13.26 18.08 -0.13
N LEU A 104 12.28 18.24 -1.02
CA LEU A 104 12.04 19.50 -1.71
C LEU A 104 11.68 20.60 -0.72
N SER A 105 10.82 20.34 0.25
CA SER A 105 10.42 21.32 1.27
C SER A 105 11.63 21.89 2.00
N VAL A 106 12.54 21.03 2.49
CA VAL A 106 13.79 21.46 3.12
C VAL A 106 14.62 22.32 2.17
N THR A 107 14.77 21.87 0.93
CA THR A 107 15.60 22.58 -0.06
C THR A 107 15.02 23.93 -0.45
N ILE A 108 13.69 24.06 -0.54
CA ILE A 108 13.03 25.35 -0.80
C ILE A 108 13.35 26.36 0.32
N HIS A 109 13.31 25.94 1.59
CA HIS A 109 13.66 26.81 2.70
C HIS A 109 15.11 27.32 2.60
N LEU A 110 16.05 26.45 2.22
CA LEU A 110 17.44 26.84 1.97
C LEU A 110 17.55 27.83 0.82
N VAL A 111 16.87 27.58 -0.30
CA VAL A 111 16.87 28.48 -1.48
C VAL A 111 16.29 29.84 -1.15
N VAL A 112 15.14 29.89 -0.48
CA VAL A 112 14.46 31.15 -0.13
C VAL A 112 15.34 31.97 0.79
N ARG A 113 15.91 31.33 1.84
CA ARG A 113 16.80 32.04 2.78
C ARG A 113 18.07 32.51 2.13
N PHE A 114 18.69 31.72 1.27
CA PHE A 114 19.86 32.13 0.51
C PHE A 114 19.56 33.35 -0.39
N ARG A 115 18.43 33.36 -1.07
CA ARG A 115 18.02 34.49 -1.91
C ARG A 115 17.80 35.77 -1.10
N GLU A 116 17.17 35.63 0.08
CA GLU A 116 16.94 36.76 0.99
C GLU A 116 18.27 37.35 1.48
N LEU A 117 19.19 36.50 2.00
CA LEU A 117 20.49 36.93 2.43
C LEU A 117 21.33 37.55 1.31
N SER A 118 21.25 36.99 0.10
CA SER A 118 21.93 37.49 -1.08
C SER A 118 21.38 38.85 -1.53
N LYS A 119 20.08 39.11 -1.35
CA LYS A 119 19.46 40.42 -1.63
C LYS A 119 19.89 41.50 -0.62
N ASN A 120 19.94 41.11 0.67
CA ASN A 120 20.28 42.04 1.76
C ASN A 120 21.79 42.32 1.85
N ASN A 121 22.64 41.43 1.31
CA ASN A 121 24.10 41.55 1.37
C ASN A 121 24.72 41.28 -0.03
N PRO A 122 24.59 42.21 -0.98
CA PRO A 122 25.01 41.99 -2.37
C PRO A 122 26.54 41.84 -2.51
N ASP A 123 27.34 42.39 -1.61
CA ASP A 123 28.81 42.39 -1.66
C ASP A 123 29.45 41.14 -1.05
N LYS A 124 28.71 40.36 -0.23
CA LYS A 124 29.22 39.13 0.38
C LYS A 124 29.50 38.03 -0.69
N LYS A 125 30.55 37.23 -0.44
CA LYS A 125 30.86 36.07 -1.29
C LYS A 125 29.80 34.99 -1.16
N THR A 126 29.61 34.20 -2.23
CA THR A 126 28.63 33.09 -2.26
C THR A 126 28.87 32.10 -1.10
N ASN A 127 30.11 31.78 -0.78
CA ASN A 127 30.43 30.82 0.28
C ASN A 127 29.99 31.32 1.65
N ASP A 128 30.19 32.63 1.95
CA ASP A 128 29.80 33.24 3.23
C ASP A 128 28.26 33.27 3.35
N LEU A 129 27.56 33.59 2.26
CA LEU A 129 26.09 33.56 2.20
C LEU A 129 25.55 32.13 2.37
N THR A 130 26.22 31.14 1.76
CA THR A 130 25.84 29.73 1.90
C THR A 130 25.98 29.26 3.32
N ARG A 131 27.13 29.55 3.96
CA ARG A 131 27.38 29.22 5.35
C ARG A 131 26.33 29.83 6.28
N GLU A 132 26.06 31.13 6.12
CA GLU A 132 25.07 31.85 6.93
C GLU A 132 23.65 31.27 6.72
N THR A 133 23.32 30.87 5.48
CA THR A 133 22.06 30.18 5.17
C THR A 133 21.94 28.87 5.93
N LEU A 134 22.98 28.04 5.90
CA LEU A 134 22.98 26.73 6.58
C LEU A 134 22.90 26.90 8.10
N GLU A 135 23.68 27.82 8.69
CA GLU A 135 23.65 28.11 10.12
C GLU A 135 22.27 28.56 10.62
N GLN A 136 21.59 29.40 9.82
CA GLN A 136 20.24 29.88 10.18
C GLN A 136 19.14 28.87 9.96
N MET A 137 19.27 27.98 8.95
CA MET A 137 18.22 27.04 8.56
C MET A 137 18.35 25.67 9.26
N ILE A 138 19.50 25.32 9.83
CA ILE A 138 19.67 24.00 10.45
C ILE A 138 18.67 23.77 11.60
N LYS A 139 18.46 24.75 12.47
CA LYS A 139 17.55 24.61 13.61
C LYS A 139 16.09 24.43 13.15
N PRO A 140 15.47 25.34 12.36
CA PRO A 140 14.08 25.17 11.95
C PRO A 140 13.87 23.89 11.10
N CYS A 141 14.79 23.57 10.19
CA CYS A 141 14.68 22.34 9.40
C CYS A 141 14.86 21.07 10.26
N ALA A 142 15.75 21.09 11.25
CA ALA A 142 15.90 19.96 12.18
C ALA A 142 14.65 19.76 13.05
N PHE A 143 14.04 20.83 13.58
CA PHE A 143 12.82 20.72 14.36
C PHE A 143 11.66 20.14 13.54
N THR A 144 11.42 20.63 12.30
CA THR A 144 10.40 20.06 11.43
C THR A 144 10.70 18.61 11.08
N THR A 145 11.95 18.26 10.84
CA THR A 145 12.37 16.89 10.57
C THR A 145 12.11 15.98 11.77
N ILE A 146 12.52 16.39 12.98
CA ILE A 146 12.32 15.60 14.21
C ILE A 146 10.84 15.36 14.49
N THR A 147 9.99 16.39 14.35
CA THR A 147 8.53 16.23 14.55
C THR A 147 7.92 15.30 13.50
N THR A 148 8.40 15.36 12.27
CA THR A 148 7.94 14.45 11.20
C THR A 148 8.42 13.03 11.44
N ILE A 149 9.67 12.84 11.87
CA ILE A 149 10.20 11.53 12.26
C ILE A 149 9.37 10.95 13.42
N ALA A 150 9.06 11.73 14.44
CA ALA A 150 8.24 11.29 15.56
C ALA A 150 6.85 10.80 15.10
N ALA A 151 6.24 11.52 14.14
CA ALA A 151 4.98 11.09 13.53
C ALA A 151 5.11 9.74 12.79
N PHE A 152 6.16 9.53 11.99
CA PHE A 152 6.37 8.26 11.29
C PHE A 152 6.79 7.12 12.23
N ILE A 153 7.61 7.40 13.25
CA ILE A 153 7.94 6.39 14.27
C ILE A 153 6.69 5.95 15.03
N SER A 154 5.69 6.81 15.24
CA SER A 154 4.45 6.39 15.89
C SER A 154 3.73 5.24 15.16
N LEU A 155 3.95 5.08 13.85
CA LEU A 155 3.41 3.97 13.08
C LEU A 155 4.02 2.61 13.48
N THR A 156 5.18 2.60 14.13
CA THR A 156 5.82 1.36 14.60
C THR A 156 5.06 0.70 15.76
N PHE A 157 4.13 1.40 16.40
CA PHE A 157 3.23 0.82 17.40
C PHE A 157 2.03 0.10 16.79
N SER A 158 1.90 0.08 15.45
CA SER A 158 0.87 -0.69 14.75
C SER A 158 1.10 -2.19 14.88
N ASN A 159 0.03 -2.99 14.79
CA ASN A 159 0.13 -4.46 14.65
C ASN A 159 0.23 -4.91 13.19
N VAL A 160 0.27 -3.99 12.23
CA VAL A 160 0.31 -4.28 10.79
C VAL A 160 1.73 -4.08 10.27
N GLN A 161 2.44 -5.17 9.96
CA GLN A 161 3.84 -5.13 9.55
C GLN A 161 4.14 -4.14 8.40
N PRO A 162 3.35 -4.06 7.30
CA PRO A 162 3.58 -3.07 6.25
C PRO A 162 3.52 -1.61 6.72
N VAL A 163 2.76 -1.29 7.77
CA VAL A 163 2.66 0.05 8.37
C VAL A 163 3.91 0.35 9.20
N ILE A 164 4.39 -0.64 9.96
CA ILE A 164 5.65 -0.54 10.73
C ILE A 164 6.82 -0.26 9.77
N ASP A 165 6.95 -1.08 8.72
CA ASP A 165 8.02 -0.95 7.72
C ASP A 165 7.98 0.43 7.04
N PHE A 166 6.79 0.92 6.69
CA PHE A 166 6.60 2.24 6.11
C PHE A 166 7.06 3.35 7.07
N GLY A 167 6.68 3.27 8.35
CA GLY A 167 7.10 4.22 9.38
C GLY A 167 8.62 4.30 9.54
N LEU A 168 9.30 3.15 9.57
CA LEU A 168 10.75 3.07 9.66
C LEU A 168 11.44 3.60 8.39
N MET A 169 10.97 3.18 7.21
CA MET A 169 11.50 3.65 5.92
C MET A 169 11.41 5.16 5.81
N MET A 170 10.27 5.76 6.16
CA MET A 170 10.08 7.20 6.12
C MET A 170 10.95 7.92 7.14
N SER A 171 11.07 7.43 8.37
CA SER A 171 11.88 8.03 9.42
C SER A 171 13.37 8.09 9.04
N ILE A 172 13.90 7.00 8.51
CA ILE A 172 15.29 6.93 8.02
C ILE A 172 15.44 7.82 6.78
N GLY A 173 14.48 7.73 5.83
CA GLY A 173 14.50 8.51 4.60
C GLY A 173 14.52 10.01 4.83
N ILE A 174 13.69 10.51 5.74
CA ILE A 174 13.62 11.95 6.05
C ILE A 174 14.91 12.41 6.77
N SER A 175 15.50 11.57 7.63
CA SER A 175 16.78 11.86 8.27
C SER A 175 17.90 12.02 7.23
N ILE A 176 18.00 11.08 6.30
CA ILE A 176 18.96 11.12 5.19
C ILE A 176 18.66 12.31 4.28
N ALA A 177 17.40 12.58 3.97
CA ALA A 177 16.99 13.70 3.14
C ALA A 177 17.44 15.05 3.72
N LEU A 178 17.33 15.25 5.04
CA LEU A 178 17.85 16.46 5.71
C LEU A 178 19.36 16.60 5.49
N ILE A 179 20.13 15.55 5.79
CA ILE A 179 21.59 15.57 5.67
C ILE A 179 22.00 15.85 4.21
N LEU A 180 21.45 15.10 3.27
CA LEU A 180 21.76 15.26 1.85
C LEU A 180 21.34 16.64 1.32
N SER A 181 20.20 17.20 1.76
CA SER A 181 19.77 18.53 1.34
C SER A 181 20.77 19.60 1.74
N PHE A 182 21.27 19.56 2.96
CA PHE A 182 22.27 20.53 3.44
C PHE A 182 23.62 20.35 2.75
N MET A 183 24.09 19.10 2.60
CA MET A 183 25.37 18.80 1.93
C MET A 183 25.34 19.19 0.44
N LEU A 184 24.32 18.70 -0.28
CA LEU A 184 24.22 18.95 -1.73
C LEU A 184 23.94 20.42 -2.03
N PHE A 185 23.16 21.10 -1.19
CA PHE A 185 22.94 22.54 -1.33
C PHE A 185 24.26 23.32 -1.22
N ALA A 186 25.09 23.01 -0.21
CA ALA A 186 26.41 23.64 -0.02
C ALA A 186 27.31 23.40 -1.25
N VAL A 187 27.42 22.14 -1.70
CA VAL A 187 28.23 21.77 -2.87
C VAL A 187 27.75 22.45 -4.14
N MET A 188 26.44 22.43 -4.41
CA MET A 188 25.88 23.08 -5.59
C MET A 188 26.09 24.59 -5.58
N MET A 189 25.99 25.22 -4.43
CA MET A 189 26.24 26.68 -4.32
C MET A 189 27.73 27.05 -4.45
N ALA A 190 28.64 26.15 -4.08
CA ALA A 190 30.08 26.37 -4.26
C ALA A 190 30.50 26.27 -5.75
N ILE A 191 29.86 25.36 -6.49
CA ILE A 191 30.16 25.13 -7.92
C ILE A 191 29.50 26.18 -8.82
N LEU A 192 28.29 26.60 -8.49
CA LEU A 192 27.48 27.50 -9.31
C LEU A 192 27.95 28.96 -9.17
N PRO A 193 28.05 29.72 -10.27
CA PRO A 193 28.44 31.14 -10.20
C PRO A 193 27.46 31.96 -9.38
N LYS A 194 27.93 33.09 -8.80
CA LYS A 194 27.07 33.99 -8.00
C LYS A 194 25.82 34.38 -8.78
N PRO A 195 24.62 34.22 -8.23
CA PRO A 195 23.40 34.59 -8.93
C PRO A 195 23.33 36.12 -9.10
N LYS A 196 23.06 36.59 -10.31
CA LYS A 196 22.73 38.00 -10.52
C LYS A 196 21.41 38.31 -9.79
N ILE A 197 21.46 39.22 -8.82
CA ILE A 197 20.29 39.69 -8.10
C ILE A 197 19.55 40.64 -9.02
N ILE A 198 18.40 40.24 -9.51
CA ILE A 198 17.47 41.15 -10.16
C ILE A 198 16.44 41.52 -9.09
N ASN A 199 16.36 42.80 -8.78
CA ASN A 199 15.28 43.37 -7.98
C ASN A 199 13.95 43.15 -8.74
N HIS A 200 13.41 41.95 -8.62
CA HIS A 200 12.01 41.71 -8.95
C HIS A 200 11.21 42.02 -7.68
N ASN A 201 10.24 42.90 -7.78
CA ASN A 201 9.25 43.05 -6.72
C ASN A 201 8.58 41.66 -6.57
N ASP A 202 9.08 40.88 -5.62
CA ASP A 202 8.51 39.58 -5.26
C ASP A 202 7.16 39.81 -4.52
N HIS A 203 6.29 40.62 -5.11
CA HIS A 203 4.89 40.66 -4.68
C HIS A 203 4.26 39.35 -5.12
N ILE A 204 4.27 38.36 -4.24
CA ILE A 204 3.45 37.16 -4.39
C ILE A 204 2.01 37.69 -4.44
N LEU A 205 1.42 37.66 -5.65
CA LEU A 205 0.04 38.06 -5.90
C LEU A 205 -0.86 37.39 -4.83
N GLY A 206 -1.48 38.21 -4.00
CA GLY A 206 -2.47 37.73 -3.03
C GLY A 206 -2.05 37.74 -1.55
N VAL A 207 -0.76 37.79 -1.18
CA VAL A 207 -0.36 37.80 0.25
C VAL A 207 -0.86 39.02 0.99
N GLN A 208 -0.83 40.20 0.34
CA GLN A 208 -1.38 41.43 0.91
C GLN A 208 -2.90 41.35 1.10
N ASN A 209 -3.60 40.69 0.18
CA ASN A 209 -5.04 40.47 0.29
C ASN A 209 -5.37 39.49 1.43
N LEU A 210 -4.54 38.45 1.62
CA LEU A 210 -4.67 37.49 2.75
C LEU A 210 -4.46 38.19 4.10
N ALA A 211 -3.42 39.04 4.22
CA ALA A 211 -3.19 39.84 5.43
C ALA A 211 -4.40 40.72 5.74
N PHE A 212 -4.91 41.45 4.75
CA PHE A 212 -6.09 42.29 4.91
C PHE A 212 -7.35 41.48 5.32
N ILE A 213 -7.55 40.30 4.72
CA ILE A 213 -8.68 39.41 5.08
C ILE A 213 -8.55 38.95 6.53
N THR A 214 -7.33 38.59 6.95
CA THR A 214 -7.07 38.11 8.32
C THR A 214 -7.32 39.23 9.34
N ASP A 215 -6.84 40.42 9.09
CA ASP A 215 -7.05 41.58 9.98
C ASP A 215 -8.53 41.99 10.06
N LYS A 216 -9.22 42.02 8.92
CA LYS A 216 -10.63 42.47 8.86
C LYS A 216 -11.61 41.41 9.38
N PHE A 217 -11.37 40.12 9.08
CA PHE A 217 -12.32 39.03 9.32
C PHE A 217 -11.81 38.01 10.35
N GLY A 218 -10.83 38.34 11.20
CA GLY A 218 -10.21 37.42 12.15
C GLY A 218 -11.22 36.66 13.02
N LYS A 219 -12.24 37.35 13.54
CA LYS A 219 -13.32 36.71 14.35
C LYS A 219 -14.14 35.72 13.51
N SER A 220 -14.48 36.07 12.28
CA SER A 220 -15.23 35.18 11.38
C SER A 220 -14.43 33.96 11.00
N ILE A 221 -13.11 34.09 10.82
CA ILE A 221 -12.19 32.99 10.54
C ILE A 221 -12.15 32.03 11.74
N LEU A 222 -12.07 32.54 12.98
CA LEU A 222 -12.12 31.71 14.19
C LEU A 222 -13.45 30.95 14.33
N ILE A 223 -14.57 31.63 14.08
CA ILE A 223 -15.90 30.98 14.12
C ILE A 223 -15.97 29.87 13.04
N SER A 224 -15.52 30.17 11.82
CA SER A 224 -15.45 29.17 10.74
C SER A 224 -14.59 27.96 11.12
N LEU A 225 -13.45 28.18 11.78
CA LEU A 225 -12.58 27.11 12.29
C LEU A 225 -13.32 26.22 13.29
N VAL A 226 -14.01 26.81 14.26
CA VAL A 226 -14.80 26.05 15.27
C VAL A 226 -15.89 25.22 14.58
N ILE A 227 -16.63 25.83 13.63
CA ILE A 227 -17.67 25.11 12.87
C ILE A 227 -17.04 23.95 12.09
N THR A 228 -15.90 24.17 11.44
CA THR A 228 -15.17 23.09 10.71
C THR A 228 -14.76 21.97 11.63
N ILE A 229 -14.25 22.26 12.83
CA ILE A 229 -13.90 21.25 13.83
C ILE A 229 -15.15 20.45 14.27
N CYS A 230 -16.27 21.11 14.52
CA CYS A 230 -17.51 20.42 14.90
C CYS A 230 -18.01 19.49 13.78
N ILE A 231 -17.98 19.95 12.52
CA ILE A 231 -18.35 19.12 11.37
C ILE A 231 -17.38 17.93 11.22
N SER A 232 -16.09 18.15 11.43
CA SER A 232 -15.08 17.10 11.35
C SER A 232 -15.27 16.02 12.42
N VAL A 233 -15.55 16.41 13.68
CA VAL A 233 -15.85 15.48 14.77
C VAL A 233 -17.09 14.64 14.45
N PHE A 234 -18.16 15.29 13.92
CA PHE A 234 -19.35 14.58 13.48
C PHE A 234 -19.04 13.63 12.29
N GLY A 235 -18.18 14.04 11.36
CA GLY A 235 -17.75 13.19 10.23
C GLY A 235 -16.98 11.95 10.69
N ILE A 236 -16.11 12.09 11.69
CA ILE A 236 -15.33 10.97 12.26
C ILE A 236 -16.25 9.88 12.81
N SER A 237 -17.40 10.24 13.44
CA SER A 237 -18.35 9.26 13.97
C SER A 237 -19.04 8.39 12.90
N LYS A 238 -18.96 8.78 11.63
CA LYS A 238 -19.53 8.06 10.48
C LYS A 238 -18.46 7.32 9.65
N LEU A 239 -17.21 7.32 10.09
CA LEU A 239 -16.15 6.58 9.41
C LEU A 239 -16.40 5.07 9.49
N SER A 240 -16.50 4.43 8.35
CA SER A 240 -16.50 2.97 8.20
C SER A 240 -15.13 2.51 7.69
N VAL A 241 -14.67 1.38 8.20
CA VAL A 241 -13.43 0.77 7.71
C VAL A 241 -13.78 -0.07 6.49
N GLU A 242 -13.19 0.25 5.36
CA GLU A 242 -13.30 -0.56 4.15
C GLU A 242 -12.30 -1.72 4.23
N ASN A 243 -12.82 -2.94 4.26
CA ASN A 243 -12.03 -4.17 4.33
C ASN A 243 -12.13 -5.00 3.06
N SER A 244 -13.00 -4.61 2.10
CA SER A 244 -13.13 -5.35 0.85
C SER A 244 -11.86 -5.23 0.01
N PHE A 245 -11.25 -6.37 -0.26
CA PHE A 245 -10.05 -6.44 -1.08
C PHE A 245 -10.34 -6.08 -2.54
N ILE A 246 -11.55 -6.33 -3.02
CA ILE A 246 -12.02 -6.01 -4.36
C ILE A 246 -11.99 -4.49 -4.58
N ASN A 247 -12.41 -3.73 -3.57
CA ASN A 247 -12.48 -2.26 -3.62
C ASN A 247 -11.12 -1.55 -3.60
N TYR A 248 -10.02 -2.27 -3.36
CA TYR A 248 -8.67 -1.70 -3.50
C TYR A 248 -8.29 -1.43 -4.95
N PHE A 249 -8.98 -2.06 -5.90
CA PHE A 249 -8.71 -1.91 -7.32
C PHE A 249 -9.75 -1.02 -8.00
N LYS A 250 -9.30 -0.25 -8.99
CA LYS A 250 -10.21 0.61 -9.76
C LYS A 250 -11.24 -0.23 -10.51
N LYS A 251 -12.51 0.15 -10.48
CA LYS A 251 -13.66 -0.56 -11.09
C LYS A 251 -13.47 -0.93 -12.56
N SER A 252 -12.64 -0.17 -13.30
CA SER A 252 -12.36 -0.44 -14.72
C SER A 252 -11.25 -1.48 -14.95
N THR A 253 -10.61 -2.00 -13.92
CA THR A 253 -9.54 -3.00 -14.05
C THR A 253 -10.12 -4.41 -14.19
N GLU A 254 -9.46 -5.26 -14.98
CA GLU A 254 -9.84 -6.67 -15.16
C GLU A 254 -9.86 -7.41 -13.80
N ILE A 255 -8.91 -7.09 -12.91
CA ILE A 255 -8.85 -7.67 -11.57
C ILE A 255 -10.10 -7.36 -10.74
N HIS A 256 -10.58 -6.10 -10.74
CA HIS A 256 -11.79 -5.73 -10.01
C HIS A 256 -13.03 -6.45 -10.59
N GLN A 257 -13.17 -6.44 -11.91
CA GLN A 257 -14.31 -7.07 -12.59
C GLN A 257 -14.32 -8.58 -12.39
N GLY A 258 -13.15 -9.22 -12.52
CA GLY A 258 -13.01 -10.66 -12.31
C GLY A 258 -13.26 -11.08 -10.86
N LEU A 259 -12.70 -10.35 -9.89
CA LEU A 259 -12.93 -10.65 -8.48
C LEU A 259 -14.39 -10.43 -8.09
N LYS A 260 -15.01 -9.34 -8.55
CA LYS A 260 -16.41 -9.06 -8.30
C LYS A 260 -17.33 -10.17 -8.85
N LEU A 261 -17.08 -10.62 -10.07
CA LEU A 261 -17.85 -11.72 -10.66
C LEU A 261 -17.67 -13.02 -9.87
N ILE A 262 -16.44 -13.33 -9.45
CA ILE A 262 -16.14 -14.51 -8.63
C ILE A 262 -16.85 -14.40 -7.27
N ASP A 263 -16.89 -13.22 -6.69
CA ASP A 263 -17.52 -12.98 -5.39
C ASP A 263 -19.04 -13.18 -5.47
N GLU A 264 -19.69 -12.59 -6.46
CA GLU A 264 -21.15 -12.61 -6.64
C GLU A 264 -21.64 -13.97 -7.12
N GLU A 265 -20.95 -14.59 -8.12
CA GLU A 265 -21.46 -15.77 -8.82
C GLU A 265 -20.85 -17.10 -8.35
N LEU A 266 -19.61 -17.07 -7.80
CA LEU A 266 -18.89 -18.28 -7.40
C LEU A 266 -18.70 -18.40 -5.88
N GLY A 267 -19.45 -17.60 -5.10
CA GLY A 267 -19.59 -17.77 -3.66
C GLY A 267 -18.48 -17.18 -2.82
N GLY A 268 -17.79 -16.15 -3.31
CA GLY A 268 -16.80 -15.40 -2.54
C GLY A 268 -15.39 -15.45 -3.07
N THR A 269 -14.59 -14.46 -2.70
CA THR A 269 -13.19 -14.31 -3.12
C THR A 269 -12.20 -14.58 -2.01
N VAL A 270 -12.59 -14.46 -0.76
CA VAL A 270 -11.72 -14.64 0.42
C VAL A 270 -11.73 -16.09 0.88
N PRO A 271 -10.60 -16.82 0.80
CA PRO A 271 -10.54 -18.19 1.30
C PRO A 271 -10.61 -18.20 2.84
N LEU A 272 -11.44 -19.10 3.37
CA LEU A 272 -11.56 -19.42 4.79
C LEU A 272 -11.25 -20.90 4.99
N ASP A 273 -10.21 -21.17 5.76
CA ASP A 273 -9.83 -22.52 6.15
C ASP A 273 -10.17 -22.76 7.62
N ILE A 274 -10.92 -23.82 7.90
CA ILE A 274 -11.21 -24.28 9.25
C ILE A 274 -10.50 -25.61 9.43
N VAL A 275 -9.58 -25.68 10.38
CA VAL A 275 -8.74 -26.86 10.63
C VAL A 275 -9.10 -27.44 11.98
N PHE A 276 -9.37 -28.73 12.01
CA PHE A 276 -9.62 -29.52 13.21
C PHE A 276 -8.42 -30.41 13.48
N ASP A 277 -7.84 -30.30 14.67
CA ASP A 277 -6.67 -31.06 15.09
C ASP A 277 -7.05 -32.34 15.84
N ASN A 278 -6.21 -33.37 15.73
CA ASN A 278 -6.32 -34.67 16.44
C ASN A 278 -7.62 -35.45 16.13
N VAL A 279 -8.10 -35.40 14.90
CA VAL A 279 -9.39 -36.00 14.49
C VAL A 279 -9.31 -36.85 13.21
N ALA A 280 -8.26 -36.70 12.40
CA ALA A 280 -8.19 -37.32 11.09
C ALA A 280 -8.09 -38.85 11.17
N ASN A 281 -7.33 -39.37 12.12
CA ASN A 281 -7.19 -40.82 12.34
C ASN A 281 -8.48 -41.45 12.89
N ALA A 282 -9.17 -40.78 13.80
CA ALA A 282 -10.44 -41.22 14.36
C ALA A 282 -11.58 -41.18 13.35
N TYR A 283 -11.59 -40.20 12.45
CA TYR A 283 -12.64 -39.95 11.44
C TYR A 283 -12.97 -41.21 10.61
N TRP A 284 -11.96 -41.96 10.21
CA TRP A 284 -12.18 -43.14 9.37
C TRP A 284 -12.86 -44.31 10.11
N ALA A 285 -12.64 -44.45 11.40
CA ALA A 285 -13.16 -45.54 12.22
C ALA A 285 -14.47 -45.18 12.93
N ASP A 286 -14.64 -43.94 13.36
CA ASP A 286 -15.74 -43.48 14.19
C ASP A 286 -16.88 -42.90 13.34
N GLU A 287 -18.07 -43.55 13.37
CA GLU A 287 -19.26 -43.12 12.67
C GLU A 287 -19.89 -41.90 13.32
N GLY A 288 -19.85 -41.77 14.64
CA GLY A 288 -20.36 -40.62 15.37
C GLY A 288 -19.61 -39.34 14.99
N LEU A 289 -18.28 -39.46 14.91
CA LEU A 289 -17.44 -38.33 14.49
C LEU A 289 -17.74 -37.90 13.03
N ARG A 290 -17.99 -38.86 12.12
CA ARG A 290 -18.39 -38.51 10.74
C ARG A 290 -19.72 -37.79 10.68
N GLU A 291 -20.70 -38.13 11.52
CA GLU A 291 -21.97 -37.46 11.60
C GLU A 291 -21.81 -36.02 12.15
N GLU A 292 -20.99 -35.83 13.18
CA GLU A 292 -20.66 -34.49 13.71
C GLU A 292 -20.03 -33.61 12.61
N PHE A 293 -19.10 -34.13 11.83
CA PHE A 293 -18.49 -33.40 10.72
C PHE A 293 -19.47 -33.09 9.60
N HIS A 294 -20.43 -33.99 9.35
CA HIS A 294 -21.51 -33.72 8.41
C HIS A 294 -22.42 -32.57 8.88
N GLU A 295 -22.81 -32.55 10.15
CA GLU A 295 -23.60 -31.46 10.70
C GLU A 295 -22.84 -30.10 10.68
N VAL A 296 -21.54 -30.10 10.97
CA VAL A 296 -20.68 -28.91 10.83
C VAL A 296 -20.64 -28.45 9.37
N HIS A 297 -20.45 -29.36 8.41
CA HIS A 297 -20.43 -29.02 6.99
C HIS A 297 -21.75 -28.37 6.57
N LYS A 298 -22.87 -28.98 6.93
CA LYS A 298 -24.21 -28.48 6.62
C LYS A 298 -24.50 -27.13 7.26
N TYR A 299 -24.07 -26.93 8.52
CA TYR A 299 -24.19 -25.66 9.19
C TYR A 299 -23.41 -24.56 8.44
N LEU A 300 -22.15 -24.82 8.09
CA LEU A 300 -21.33 -23.86 7.35
C LEU A 300 -21.90 -23.55 5.96
N ASP A 301 -22.39 -24.57 5.23
CA ASP A 301 -23.00 -24.41 3.89
C ASP A 301 -24.34 -23.66 3.96
N SER A 302 -24.97 -23.56 5.15
CA SER A 302 -26.22 -22.82 5.37
C SER A 302 -26.03 -21.33 5.65
N LEU A 303 -24.79 -20.87 5.85
CA LEU A 303 -24.50 -19.46 6.16
C LEU A 303 -24.47 -18.62 4.87
N ASP A 304 -25.30 -17.60 4.77
CA ASP A 304 -25.40 -16.71 3.60
C ASP A 304 -24.11 -15.96 3.28
N SER A 305 -23.26 -15.73 4.30
CA SER A 305 -21.96 -15.08 4.16
C SER A 305 -20.86 -15.98 3.60
N LEU A 306 -21.08 -17.29 3.60
CA LEU A 306 -20.18 -18.26 3.02
C LEU A 306 -20.67 -18.71 1.64
N GLY A 307 -19.72 -18.91 0.76
CA GLY A 307 -19.98 -19.62 -0.48
C GLY A 307 -19.93 -21.13 -0.25
N LYS A 308 -19.74 -21.88 -1.35
CA LYS A 308 -19.69 -23.34 -1.27
C LYS A 308 -18.59 -23.83 -0.34
N VAL A 309 -18.98 -24.67 0.62
CA VAL A 309 -18.04 -25.33 1.54
C VAL A 309 -17.55 -26.63 0.90
N LEU A 310 -16.26 -26.87 0.94
CA LEU A 310 -15.61 -28.11 0.52
C LEU A 310 -14.90 -28.75 1.70
N SER A 311 -15.17 -30.00 1.94
CA SER A 311 -14.54 -30.79 3.00
C SER A 311 -14.48 -32.26 2.63
N ILE A 312 -13.94 -33.07 3.48
CA ILE A 312 -13.99 -34.54 3.33
C ILE A 312 -15.45 -35.04 3.27
N ASP A 313 -16.39 -34.35 3.92
CA ASP A 313 -17.82 -34.69 3.87
C ASP A 313 -18.40 -34.51 2.45
N THR A 314 -17.95 -33.53 1.68
CA THR A 314 -18.35 -33.39 0.25
C THR A 314 -18.09 -34.69 -0.52
N PHE A 315 -16.93 -35.30 -0.31
CA PHE A 315 -16.58 -36.57 -0.91
C PHE A 315 -17.45 -37.72 -0.37
N MET A 316 -17.72 -37.74 0.94
CA MET A 316 -18.59 -38.72 1.57
C MET A 316 -20.03 -38.67 1.02
N GLN A 317 -20.55 -37.48 0.76
CA GLN A 317 -21.87 -37.30 0.15
C GLN A 317 -21.94 -37.85 -1.29
N VAL A 318 -20.87 -37.65 -2.08
CA VAL A 318 -20.74 -38.23 -3.41
C VAL A 318 -20.73 -39.76 -3.35
N LEU A 319 -19.95 -40.34 -2.42
CA LEU A 319 -19.92 -41.77 -2.21
C LEU A 319 -21.29 -42.33 -1.78
N LYS A 320 -21.95 -41.65 -0.85
CA LYS A 320 -23.31 -42.04 -0.39
C LYS A 320 -24.33 -42.03 -1.56
N THR A 321 -24.27 -40.99 -2.38
CA THR A 321 -25.16 -40.89 -3.56
C THR A 321 -24.87 -41.99 -4.56
N SER A 322 -23.60 -42.32 -4.79
CA SER A 322 -23.20 -43.42 -5.69
C SER A 322 -23.54 -44.81 -5.15
N ASN A 323 -23.74 -44.96 -3.82
CA ASN A 323 -24.05 -46.21 -3.16
C ASN A 323 -25.53 -46.29 -2.73
N GLU A 324 -26.43 -45.87 -3.62
CA GLU A 324 -27.90 -45.97 -3.42
C GLU A 324 -28.37 -45.29 -2.10
N GLY A 325 -27.69 -44.24 -1.67
CA GLY A 325 -28.04 -43.51 -0.45
C GLY A 325 -27.51 -44.10 0.86
N LYS A 326 -26.79 -45.23 0.80
CA LYS A 326 -26.19 -45.86 1.99
C LYS A 326 -24.79 -45.34 2.26
N ALA A 327 -24.54 -44.92 3.49
CA ALA A 327 -23.19 -44.56 3.93
C ALA A 327 -22.29 -45.81 3.92
N PRO A 328 -21.06 -45.73 3.37
CA PRO A 328 -20.11 -46.84 3.48
C PRO A 328 -19.70 -47.02 4.93
N ASN A 329 -19.56 -48.28 5.37
CA ASN A 329 -19.08 -48.54 6.72
C ASN A 329 -17.61 -48.19 6.85
N GLY A 330 -17.13 -47.97 8.10
CA GLY A 330 -15.75 -47.52 8.36
C GLY A 330 -14.69 -48.48 7.78
N PHE A 331 -14.93 -49.78 7.77
CA PHE A 331 -13.99 -50.75 7.18
C PHE A 331 -13.82 -50.56 5.67
N LEU A 332 -14.93 -50.38 4.95
CA LEU A 332 -14.91 -50.14 3.49
C LEU A 332 -14.25 -48.78 3.17
N LEU A 333 -14.42 -47.78 4.04
CA LEU A 333 -13.77 -46.47 3.87
C LEU A 333 -12.25 -46.57 4.02
N VAL A 334 -11.77 -47.24 5.05
CA VAL A 334 -10.33 -47.49 5.27
C VAL A 334 -9.73 -48.30 4.13
N LEU A 335 -10.44 -49.34 3.69
CA LEU A 335 -10.00 -50.15 2.55
C LEU A 335 -9.96 -49.35 1.25
N GLY A 336 -11.00 -48.53 1.00
CA GLY A 336 -11.08 -47.63 -0.16
C GLY A 336 -9.97 -46.59 -0.18
N LYS A 337 -9.72 -45.93 0.98
CA LYS A 337 -8.61 -44.98 1.17
C LYS A 337 -7.26 -45.61 0.82
N ASN A 338 -6.99 -46.81 1.31
CA ASN A 338 -5.69 -47.47 1.12
C ASN A 338 -5.48 -47.95 -0.33
N ASN A 339 -6.56 -48.30 -1.03
CA ASN A 339 -6.51 -48.74 -2.42
C ASN A 339 -6.82 -47.65 -3.46
N MET A 340 -7.03 -46.39 -3.03
CA MET A 340 -7.29 -45.27 -3.93
C MET A 340 -6.02 -44.95 -4.75
N PRO A 341 -6.14 -44.77 -6.09
CA PRO A 341 -5.02 -44.33 -6.91
C PRO A 341 -4.43 -43.02 -6.40
N GLU A 342 -3.10 -42.88 -6.42
CA GLU A 342 -2.40 -41.70 -5.91
C GLU A 342 -2.91 -40.38 -6.53
N PHE A 343 -3.26 -40.41 -7.83
CA PHE A 343 -3.87 -39.24 -8.48
C PHE A 343 -5.19 -38.83 -7.81
N ALA A 344 -6.09 -39.77 -7.55
CA ALA A 344 -7.37 -39.48 -6.92
C ALA A 344 -7.18 -39.07 -5.45
N LYS A 345 -6.28 -39.73 -4.73
CA LYS A 345 -5.92 -39.40 -3.36
C LYS A 345 -5.41 -37.97 -3.24
N SER A 346 -4.49 -37.55 -4.12
CA SER A 346 -3.93 -36.20 -4.12
C SER A 346 -4.96 -35.11 -4.45
N GLN A 347 -6.00 -35.41 -5.20
CA GLN A 347 -7.03 -34.42 -5.58
C GLN A 347 -8.18 -34.34 -4.57
N VAL A 348 -8.53 -35.45 -3.95
CA VAL A 348 -9.75 -35.56 -3.14
C VAL A 348 -9.46 -35.60 -1.64
N LEU A 349 -8.47 -36.37 -1.21
CA LEU A 349 -8.20 -36.54 0.22
C LEU A 349 -7.17 -35.55 0.76
N VAL A 350 -6.00 -35.46 0.13
CA VAL A 350 -4.88 -34.65 0.60
C VAL A 350 -5.25 -33.18 0.86
N PRO A 351 -6.12 -32.52 0.08
CA PRO A 351 -6.54 -31.15 0.36
C PRO A 351 -7.37 -30.99 1.63
N HIS A 352 -8.02 -32.07 2.11
CA HIS A 352 -9.01 -32.00 3.20
C HIS A 352 -8.65 -32.79 4.43
N ILE A 353 -7.76 -33.79 4.32
CA ILE A 353 -7.38 -34.64 5.46
C ILE A 353 -5.89 -34.97 5.39
N SER A 354 -5.21 -34.84 6.51
CA SER A 354 -3.81 -35.20 6.69
C SER A 354 -3.67 -36.20 7.83
N ASP A 355 -3.24 -37.43 7.50
CA ASP A 355 -2.98 -38.45 8.50
C ASP A 355 -1.67 -38.17 9.26
N GLU A 356 -0.69 -37.50 8.62
CA GLU A 356 0.61 -37.19 9.25
C GLU A 356 0.47 -36.15 10.37
N THR A 357 -0.37 -35.13 10.16
CA THR A 357 -0.63 -34.07 11.15
C THR A 357 -1.90 -34.30 11.95
N ASP A 358 -2.64 -35.40 11.67
CA ASP A 358 -3.93 -35.74 12.28
C ASP A 358 -4.97 -34.63 12.18
N GLN A 359 -5.06 -33.99 11.00
CA GLN A 359 -5.89 -32.82 10.77
C GLN A 359 -6.95 -33.03 9.69
N ILE A 360 -8.12 -32.43 9.90
CA ILE A 360 -9.19 -32.29 8.89
C ILE A 360 -9.38 -30.82 8.57
N ARG A 361 -9.47 -30.48 7.28
CA ARG A 361 -9.63 -29.12 6.76
C ARG A 361 -10.94 -28.97 6.03
N PHE A 362 -11.68 -27.94 6.41
CA PHE A 362 -12.80 -27.40 5.65
C PHE A 362 -12.33 -26.15 4.89
N VAL A 363 -12.65 -26.06 3.65
CA VAL A 363 -12.33 -24.92 2.79
C VAL A 363 -13.64 -24.26 2.36
N ALA A 364 -13.80 -23.02 2.72
CA ALA A 364 -14.93 -22.21 2.29
C ALA A 364 -14.42 -20.91 1.64
N ARG A 365 -15.31 -20.19 1.00
CA ARG A 365 -15.06 -18.83 0.53
C ARG A 365 -16.03 -17.89 1.21
N VAL A 366 -15.52 -16.74 1.65
CA VAL A 366 -16.34 -15.67 2.24
C VAL A 366 -16.66 -14.67 1.16
N LYS A 367 -17.92 -14.24 1.09
CA LYS A 367 -18.36 -13.12 0.26
C LYS A 367 -17.94 -11.81 0.93
N GLU A 368 -17.44 -10.86 0.14
CA GLU A 368 -17.05 -9.52 0.61
C GLU A 368 -18.24 -8.54 0.63
#